data_a8630a3c9651f4a56f8269c3c16b7386
#
_entry.id   a8630a3c9651f4a56f8269c3c16b7386
#
_cell.length_a   1.000
_cell.length_b   1.000
_cell.length_c   1.000
_cell.angle_alpha   90.00
_cell.angle_beta   90.00
_cell.angle_gamma   90.00
#
_symmetry.space_group_name_H-M   'P 1'
#
loop_
_entity.id
_entity.type
_entity.pdbx_description
1 polymer ?
#
loop_
_entity_poly.entity_id
_entity_poly.type
_entity_poly.pdbx_seq_one_letter_code
_entity_poly.pdbx_strand_id
1 'polypeptide(L)'
;EPKSFAVIKKFGRKDTAPEKRVELHLHTNMSAMDALIAPDAAIKTAMKWGHRAVAITDHGNVQGFPDAMLTLEKIYGRDCEIPEEERFKVLYGMEAYFVNDTASPLYGKYDGDFDRETVIFDLETTGLSAKTCKIIEIGAVKVKDGKVIERFSTFVDPETPISDEITRLTSIT
;
A
#
# COMPACT_ATOMS: atom_id res chain seq x y z
N GLU A 1 34.57 -9.43 -19.35
CA GLU A 1 35.32 -8.34 -18.71
C GLU A 1 34.83 -6.99 -19.27
N PRO A 2 34.54 -6.00 -18.42
CA PRO A 2 34.16 -4.67 -18.90
C PRO A 2 35.34 -4.02 -19.59
N LYS A 3 35.16 -3.55 -20.81
CA LYS A 3 36.20 -2.91 -21.62
C LYS A 3 36.47 -1.45 -21.21
N SER A 4 35.55 -0.82 -20.49
CA SER A 4 35.70 0.53 -19.93
C SER A 4 34.74 0.73 -18.77
N PHE A 5 35.09 1.64 -17.87
CA PHE A 5 34.21 2.15 -16.82
C PHE A 5 34.44 3.66 -16.67
N ALA A 6 33.38 4.35 -16.26
CA ALA A 6 33.43 5.77 -15.97
C ALA A 6 32.94 6.04 -14.54
N VAL A 7 33.60 6.95 -13.85
CA VAL A 7 33.15 7.44 -12.55
C VAL A 7 32.05 8.47 -12.78
N ILE A 8 30.83 8.14 -12.39
CA ILE A 8 29.70 9.08 -12.49
C ILE A 8 29.60 9.83 -11.16
N LYS A 9 29.72 11.16 -11.23
CA LYS A 9 29.48 12.01 -10.07
C LYS A 9 28.01 11.99 -9.70
N LYS A 10 27.67 11.42 -8.54
CA LYS A 10 26.29 11.40 -8.04
C LYS A 10 25.92 12.82 -7.59
N PHE A 11 25.03 13.47 -8.32
CA PHE A 11 24.43 14.73 -7.88
C PHE A 11 23.28 14.41 -6.91
N GLY A 12 23.42 14.83 -5.66
CA GLY A 12 22.33 14.76 -4.68
C GLY A 12 21.17 15.69 -5.09
N ARG A 13 19.95 15.24 -4.94
CA ARG A 13 18.77 16.11 -5.09
C ARG A 13 18.81 17.22 -4.06
N LYS A 14 18.32 18.40 -4.43
CA LYS A 14 18.16 19.56 -3.54
C LYS A 14 16.73 20.06 -3.69
N ASP A 15 16.15 20.45 -2.58
CA ASP A 15 14.91 21.22 -2.60
C ASP A 15 15.28 22.71 -2.75
N THR A 16 14.89 23.31 -3.85
CA THR A 16 15.15 24.72 -4.17
C THR A 16 13.90 25.59 -4.04
N ALA A 17 12.79 25.04 -3.55
CA ALA A 17 11.58 25.81 -3.33
C ALA A 17 11.82 26.94 -2.30
N PRO A 18 11.39 28.19 -2.58
CA PRO A 18 11.57 29.31 -1.64
C PRO A 18 10.77 29.11 -0.35
N GLU A 19 9.57 28.53 -0.45
CA GLU A 19 8.76 28.14 0.68
C GLU A 19 8.81 26.63 0.86
N LYS A 20 9.09 26.18 2.09
CA LYS A 20 9.18 24.78 2.43
C LYS A 20 7.84 24.28 2.98
N ARG A 21 7.25 23.30 2.33
CA ARG A 21 6.09 22.59 2.87
C ARG A 21 6.52 21.59 3.93
N VAL A 22 5.59 21.18 4.77
CA VAL A 22 5.74 20.01 5.61
C VAL A 22 5.17 18.80 4.86
N GLU A 23 5.97 17.74 4.72
CA GLU A 23 5.47 16.47 4.20
C GLU A 23 4.66 15.77 5.28
N LEU A 24 3.37 15.56 4.99
CA LEU A 24 2.42 14.98 5.93
C LEU A 24 2.09 13.51 5.66
N HIS A 25 2.59 12.96 4.56
CA HIS A 25 2.34 11.58 4.16
C HIS A 25 3.64 10.97 3.63
N LEU A 26 4.38 10.32 4.49
CA LEU A 26 5.67 9.70 4.16
C LEU A 26 5.73 8.29 4.73
N HIS A 27 6.04 7.34 3.86
CA HIS A 27 6.32 5.96 4.24
C HIS A 27 7.83 5.75 4.35
N THR A 28 8.25 5.06 5.40
CA THR A 28 9.62 4.63 5.58
C THR A 28 9.80 3.17 5.14
N ASN A 29 11.02 2.65 5.23
CA ASN A 29 11.29 1.23 4.99
C ASN A 29 10.58 0.28 5.98
N MET A 30 9.87 0.82 6.98
CA MET A 30 8.98 0.03 7.84
C MET A 30 7.65 -0.29 7.15
N SER A 31 7.31 0.43 6.07
CA SER A 31 6.27 0.05 5.11
C SER A 31 6.86 -0.93 4.10
N ALA A 32 6.90 -2.21 4.48
CA ALA A 32 7.54 -3.27 3.68
C ALA A 32 6.96 -3.31 2.25
N MET A 33 7.85 -3.47 1.25
CA MET A 33 7.55 -3.51 -0.18
C MET A 33 7.03 -2.19 -0.80
N ASP A 34 6.88 -1.12 -0.01
CA ASP A 34 6.39 0.17 -0.47
C ASP A 34 7.47 1.24 -0.49
N ALA A 35 8.25 1.39 0.59
CA ALA A 35 9.27 2.43 0.68
C ALA A 35 10.66 1.91 1.09
N LEU A 36 11.68 2.70 0.76
CA LEU A 36 13.09 2.32 0.96
C LEU A 36 13.84 3.24 1.93
N ILE A 37 13.28 4.41 2.25
CA ILE A 37 13.98 5.39 3.06
C ILE A 37 13.90 5.03 4.55
N ALA A 38 15.04 4.99 5.24
CA ALA A 38 15.03 4.83 6.69
C ALA A 38 14.54 6.11 7.40
N PRO A 39 13.89 6.01 8.58
CA PRO A 39 13.36 7.17 9.31
C PRO A 39 14.41 8.26 9.56
N ASP A 40 15.62 7.88 9.96
CA ASP A 40 16.72 8.81 10.23
C ASP A 40 17.19 9.55 8.95
N ALA A 41 17.22 8.87 7.82
CA ALA A 41 17.58 9.45 6.53
C ALA A 41 16.51 10.44 6.05
N ALA A 42 15.22 10.14 6.26
CA ALA A 42 14.12 11.03 5.94
C ALA A 42 14.22 12.33 6.76
N ILE A 43 14.39 12.23 8.08
CA ILE A 43 14.55 13.37 8.99
C ILE A 43 15.74 14.23 8.60
N LYS A 44 16.93 13.63 8.47
CA LYS A 44 18.16 14.36 8.12
C LYS A 44 18.06 15.05 6.75
N THR A 45 17.37 14.43 5.80
CA THR A 45 17.17 15.00 4.46
C THR A 45 16.23 16.19 4.51
N ALA A 46 15.10 16.08 5.22
CA ALA A 46 14.14 17.16 5.38
C ALA A 46 14.79 18.36 6.10
N MET A 47 15.53 18.13 7.17
CA MET A 47 16.30 19.16 7.86
C MET A 47 17.32 19.85 6.94
N LYS A 48 18.09 19.05 6.19
CA LYS A 48 19.08 19.57 5.23
C LYS A 48 18.46 20.45 4.13
N TRP A 49 17.22 20.17 3.77
CA TRP A 49 16.47 20.94 2.78
C TRP A 49 15.76 22.17 3.39
N GLY A 50 15.84 22.36 4.70
CA GLY A 50 15.25 23.50 5.40
C GLY A 50 13.76 23.34 5.71
N HIS A 51 13.24 22.12 5.70
CA HIS A 51 11.88 21.86 6.19
C HIS A 51 11.82 22.03 7.70
N ARG A 52 10.66 22.39 8.22
CA ARG A 52 10.42 22.56 9.67
C ARG A 52 9.97 21.30 10.37
N ALA A 53 9.37 20.39 9.61
CA ALA A 53 8.84 19.13 10.11
C ALA A 53 8.71 18.09 8.97
N VAL A 54 8.52 16.84 9.37
CA VAL A 54 8.09 15.73 8.51
C VAL A 54 7.16 14.80 9.28
N ALA A 55 6.10 14.31 8.65
CA ALA A 55 5.32 13.20 9.22
C ALA A 55 5.95 11.86 8.83
N ILE A 56 5.85 10.88 9.72
CA ILE A 56 6.09 9.46 9.41
C ILE A 56 4.75 8.76 9.56
N THR A 57 4.26 8.20 8.46
CA THR A 57 2.90 7.63 8.34
C THR A 57 2.96 6.28 7.65
N ASP A 58 3.68 5.33 8.26
CA ASP A 58 3.83 4.00 7.70
C ASP A 58 2.50 3.22 7.64
N HIS A 59 2.40 2.29 6.71
CA HIS A 59 1.23 1.45 6.50
C HIS A 59 0.96 0.53 7.71
N GLY A 60 -0.13 0.80 8.43
CA GLY A 60 -0.65 -0.06 9.49
C GLY A 60 0.29 -0.33 10.65
N ASN A 61 1.41 0.42 10.78
CA ASN A 61 2.39 0.20 11.83
C ASN A 61 3.06 1.50 12.29
N VAL A 62 3.75 1.42 13.43
CA VAL A 62 4.47 2.52 14.08
C VAL A 62 5.95 2.18 14.35
N GLN A 63 6.49 1.21 13.62
CA GLN A 63 7.84 0.69 13.85
C GLN A 63 8.94 1.72 13.59
N GLY A 64 8.68 2.73 12.76
CA GLY A 64 9.62 3.83 12.51
C GLY A 64 9.74 4.85 13.65
N PHE A 65 8.85 4.85 14.64
CA PHE A 65 8.81 5.86 15.69
C PHE A 65 10.03 5.84 16.61
N PRO A 66 10.49 4.69 17.13
CA PRO A 66 11.70 4.64 17.96
C PRO A 66 12.93 5.20 17.25
N ASP A 67 13.13 4.85 15.99
CA ASP A 67 14.27 5.33 15.21
C ASP A 67 14.20 6.83 14.96
N ALA A 68 13.02 7.36 14.70
CA ALA A 68 12.79 8.79 14.55
C ALA A 68 13.06 9.55 15.84
N MET A 69 12.56 9.06 16.98
CA MET A 69 12.77 9.64 18.29
C MET A 69 14.26 9.65 18.67
N LEU A 70 14.94 8.50 18.54
CA LEU A 70 16.37 8.39 18.81
C LEU A 70 17.20 9.27 17.88
N THR A 71 16.74 9.52 16.66
CA THR A 71 17.41 10.42 15.72
C THR A 71 17.35 11.85 16.23
N LEU A 72 16.18 12.32 16.68
CA LEU A 72 16.04 13.66 17.25
C LEU A 72 16.84 13.80 18.54
N GLU A 73 16.83 12.80 19.41
CA GLU A 73 17.64 12.79 20.64
C GLU A 73 19.15 12.89 20.34
N LYS A 74 19.63 12.22 19.30
CA LYS A 74 21.03 12.33 18.87
C LYS A 74 21.37 13.69 18.29
N ILE A 75 20.43 14.35 17.59
CA ILE A 75 20.64 15.66 16.97
C ILE A 75 20.64 16.76 18.03
N TYR A 76 19.68 16.75 18.92
CA TYR A 76 19.51 17.83 19.89
C TYR A 76 20.19 17.57 21.24
N GLY A 77 20.29 16.30 21.67
CA GLY A 77 20.88 15.95 22.96
C GLY A 77 20.08 16.50 24.15
N ARG A 78 20.63 16.32 25.35
CA ARG A 78 20.02 16.83 26.59
C ARG A 78 20.29 18.31 26.81
N ASP A 79 21.44 18.79 26.35
CA ASP A 79 21.93 20.13 26.58
C ASP A 79 21.74 21.08 25.38
N CYS A 80 20.72 20.82 24.56
CA CYS A 80 20.44 21.61 23.37
C CYS A 80 19.92 22.99 23.73
N GLU A 81 20.66 24.02 23.34
CA GLU A 81 20.29 25.42 23.59
C GLU A 81 19.16 25.94 22.67
N ILE A 82 18.83 25.21 21.60
CA ILE A 82 17.75 25.57 20.68
C ILE A 82 16.42 25.41 21.38
N PRO A 83 15.56 26.45 21.47
CA PRO A 83 14.22 26.33 22.02
C PRO A 83 13.40 25.25 21.35
N GLU A 84 12.54 24.57 22.10
CA GLU A 84 11.77 23.42 21.60
C GLU A 84 10.88 23.79 20.42
N GLU A 85 10.32 24.98 20.39
CA GLU A 85 9.49 25.53 19.34
C GLU A 85 10.24 25.74 18.01
N GLU A 86 11.56 25.92 18.07
CA GLU A 86 12.42 26.10 16.89
C GLU A 86 13.04 24.81 16.39
N ARG A 87 12.94 23.71 17.18
CA ARG A 87 13.48 22.42 16.78
C ARG A 87 12.67 21.82 15.63
N PHE A 88 13.34 21.06 14.77
CA PHE A 88 12.68 20.25 13.75
C PHE A 88 11.73 19.25 14.42
N LYS A 89 10.51 19.14 13.87
CA LYS A 89 9.47 18.27 14.44
C LYS A 89 9.26 17.04 13.57
N VAL A 90 9.11 15.91 14.23
CA VAL A 90 8.55 14.70 13.61
C VAL A 90 7.10 14.57 14.05
N LEU A 91 6.19 14.49 13.09
CA LEU A 91 4.79 14.19 13.32
C LEU A 91 4.62 12.67 13.22
N TYR A 92 4.21 12.08 14.32
CA TYR A 92 4.02 10.63 14.42
C TYR A 92 2.59 10.28 14.02
N GLY A 93 2.44 9.55 12.94
CA GLY A 93 1.17 9.14 12.38
C GLY A 93 1.22 7.71 11.85
N MET A 94 0.12 7.24 11.37
CA MET A 94 0.00 5.92 10.75
C MET A 94 -1.04 6.00 9.64
N GLU A 95 -0.76 5.38 8.50
CA GLU A 95 -1.78 5.14 7.50
C GLU A 95 -2.62 3.93 7.92
N ALA A 96 -3.80 4.22 8.48
CA ALA A 96 -4.66 3.19 9.01
C ALA A 96 -5.55 2.58 7.93
N TYR A 97 -5.76 1.27 8.02
CA TYR A 97 -6.76 0.59 7.21
C TYR A 97 -8.12 0.71 7.89
N PHE A 98 -9.03 1.41 7.23
CA PHE A 98 -10.41 1.53 7.72
C PHE A 98 -11.29 0.47 7.04
N VAL A 99 -11.91 -0.35 7.85
CA VAL A 99 -12.92 -1.31 7.43
C VAL A 99 -14.26 -0.92 8.05
N ASN A 100 -15.28 -0.75 7.22
CA ASN A 100 -16.63 -0.53 7.71
C ASN A 100 -17.24 -1.88 8.15
N ASP A 101 -17.09 -2.20 9.41
CA ASP A 101 -17.63 -3.43 10.02
C ASP A 101 -19.16 -3.39 10.28
N THR A 102 -19.78 -2.22 10.05
CA THR A 102 -21.24 -2.11 10.07
C THR A 102 -21.90 -2.56 8.76
N ALA A 103 -21.11 -2.67 7.68
CA ALA A 103 -21.61 -3.23 6.43
C ALA A 103 -21.71 -4.74 6.54
N SER A 104 -22.92 -5.27 6.42
CA SER A 104 -23.12 -6.73 6.43
C SER A 104 -22.48 -7.36 5.19
N PRO A 105 -21.60 -8.36 5.33
CA PRO A 105 -21.09 -9.13 4.19
C PRO A 105 -22.15 -10.08 3.62
N LEU A 106 -23.32 -10.18 4.27
CA LEU A 106 -24.41 -11.06 3.89
C LEU A 106 -25.59 -10.25 3.34
N TYR A 107 -26.05 -10.62 2.16
CA TYR A 107 -27.28 -10.14 1.58
C TYR A 107 -28.34 -11.22 1.68
N GLY A 108 -29.52 -10.87 2.27
CA GLY A 108 -30.62 -11.80 2.49
C GLY A 108 -30.62 -12.41 3.91
N LYS A 109 -31.46 -13.43 4.08
CA LYS A 109 -31.56 -14.16 5.35
C LYS A 109 -30.69 -15.41 5.27
N TYR A 110 -29.76 -15.55 6.18
CA TYR A 110 -28.97 -16.75 6.38
C TYR A 110 -29.35 -17.36 7.73
N ASP A 111 -29.92 -18.55 7.68
CA ASP A 111 -30.44 -19.30 8.84
C ASP A 111 -29.92 -20.75 8.90
N GLY A 112 -28.83 -21.03 8.20
CA GLY A 112 -28.34 -22.40 8.04
C GLY A 112 -26.92 -22.63 8.53
N ASP A 113 -26.63 -23.89 8.78
CA ASP A 113 -25.30 -24.38 9.09
C ASP A 113 -24.46 -24.60 7.84
N PHE A 114 -23.15 -24.84 8.02
CA PHE A 114 -22.19 -25.10 6.91
C PHE A 114 -22.46 -26.43 6.18
N ASP A 115 -23.38 -27.29 6.72
CA ASP A 115 -23.75 -28.57 6.11
C ASP A 115 -24.72 -28.44 4.93
N ARG A 116 -25.31 -27.26 4.72
CA ARG A 116 -26.21 -27.02 3.59
C ARG A 116 -25.46 -26.85 2.27
N GLU A 117 -26.20 -27.05 1.19
CA GLU A 117 -25.68 -26.81 -0.14
C GLU A 117 -25.30 -25.33 -0.32
N THR A 118 -24.04 -25.08 -0.62
CA THR A 118 -23.48 -23.74 -0.86
C THR A 118 -22.82 -23.70 -2.21
N VAL A 119 -23.06 -22.65 -2.99
CA VAL A 119 -22.33 -22.38 -4.23
C VAL A 119 -21.23 -21.37 -3.91
N ILE A 120 -20.00 -21.75 -4.23
CA ILE A 120 -18.83 -20.90 -4.17
C ILE A 120 -18.46 -20.60 -5.60
N PHE A 121 -18.31 -19.33 -5.97
CA PHE A 121 -18.00 -18.93 -7.33
C PHE A 121 -16.92 -17.86 -7.35
N ASP A 122 -16.26 -17.80 -8.49
CA ASP A 122 -15.25 -16.81 -8.83
C ASP A 122 -15.49 -16.28 -10.24
N LEU A 123 -15.05 -15.06 -10.53
CA LEU A 123 -15.28 -14.38 -11.79
C LEU A 123 -13.98 -13.82 -12.35
N GLU A 124 -13.67 -14.12 -13.60
CA GLU A 124 -12.70 -13.36 -14.35
C GLU A 124 -13.38 -12.23 -15.11
N THR A 125 -12.76 -11.07 -15.13
CA THR A 125 -13.34 -9.85 -15.68
C THR A 125 -12.35 -9.07 -16.54
N THR A 126 -12.86 -8.14 -17.34
CA THR A 126 -12.01 -7.23 -18.14
C THR A 126 -11.30 -6.15 -17.31
N GLY A 127 -11.45 -6.15 -15.97
CA GLY A 127 -10.83 -5.23 -15.02
C GLY A 127 -11.57 -5.19 -13.69
N LEU A 128 -11.13 -4.36 -12.75
CA LEU A 128 -11.59 -4.38 -11.35
C LEU A 128 -12.88 -3.58 -11.06
N SER A 129 -13.38 -2.81 -12.03
CA SER A 129 -14.55 -1.96 -11.81
C SER A 129 -15.86 -2.72 -12.08
N ALA A 130 -16.61 -3.02 -11.03
CA ALA A 130 -17.93 -3.65 -11.16
C ALA A 130 -18.95 -2.83 -11.97
N LYS A 131 -18.70 -1.52 -12.19
CA LYS A 131 -19.58 -0.64 -12.95
C LYS A 131 -19.31 -0.63 -14.45
N THR A 132 -18.06 -0.86 -14.86
CA THR A 132 -17.62 -0.65 -16.24
C THR A 132 -16.98 -1.88 -16.87
N CYS A 133 -16.53 -2.84 -16.07
CA CYS A 133 -15.92 -4.06 -16.55
C CYS A 133 -16.95 -5.16 -16.78
N LYS A 134 -16.62 -6.08 -17.69
CA LYS A 134 -17.46 -7.20 -18.11
C LYS A 134 -16.90 -8.51 -17.55
N ILE A 135 -17.75 -9.49 -17.31
CA ILE A 135 -17.37 -10.85 -16.96
C ILE A 135 -16.87 -11.54 -18.21
N ILE A 136 -15.78 -12.30 -18.11
CA ILE A 136 -15.20 -13.11 -19.19
C ILE A 136 -15.15 -14.62 -18.86
N GLU A 137 -15.18 -14.98 -17.57
CA GLU A 137 -15.33 -16.36 -17.12
C GLU A 137 -16.11 -16.42 -15.81
N ILE A 138 -16.88 -17.49 -15.63
CA ILE A 138 -17.54 -17.84 -14.38
C ILE A 138 -17.11 -19.26 -14.00
N GLY A 139 -16.40 -19.37 -12.88
CA GLY A 139 -16.08 -20.66 -12.25
C GLY A 139 -16.91 -20.84 -10.98
N ALA A 140 -17.52 -22.00 -10.77
CA ALA A 140 -18.28 -22.26 -9.57
C ALA A 140 -18.18 -23.72 -9.11
N VAL A 141 -18.33 -23.93 -7.82
CA VAL A 141 -18.47 -25.26 -7.22
C VAL A 141 -19.65 -25.27 -6.26
N LYS A 142 -20.39 -26.35 -6.26
CA LYS A 142 -21.39 -26.62 -5.26
C LYS A 142 -20.81 -27.53 -4.19
N VAL A 143 -20.91 -27.12 -2.94
CA VAL A 143 -20.36 -27.83 -1.79
C VAL A 143 -21.50 -28.23 -0.86
N LYS A 144 -21.44 -29.47 -0.35
CA LYS A 144 -22.30 -29.98 0.71
C LYS A 144 -21.48 -30.86 1.66
N ASP A 145 -21.68 -30.72 2.95
CA ASP A 145 -20.96 -31.47 3.98
C ASP A 145 -19.42 -31.43 3.78
N GLY A 146 -18.89 -30.26 3.40
CA GLY A 146 -17.48 -30.05 3.12
C GLY A 146 -16.95 -30.73 1.85
N LYS A 147 -17.83 -31.30 0.99
CA LYS A 147 -17.45 -31.98 -0.24
C LYS A 147 -17.98 -31.25 -1.47
N VAL A 148 -17.16 -31.13 -2.49
CA VAL A 148 -17.60 -30.62 -3.80
C VAL A 148 -18.47 -31.70 -4.47
N ILE A 149 -19.74 -31.37 -4.72
CA ILE A 149 -20.73 -32.26 -5.33
C ILE A 149 -21.00 -31.93 -6.81
N GLU A 150 -20.70 -30.69 -7.24
CA GLU A 150 -20.89 -30.24 -8.62
C GLU A 150 -19.86 -29.16 -8.95
N ARG A 151 -19.47 -29.08 -10.23
CA ARG A 151 -18.57 -28.07 -10.78
C ARG A 151 -19.20 -27.42 -12.01
N PHE A 152 -18.99 -26.14 -12.17
CA PHE A 152 -19.42 -25.35 -13.31
C PHE A 152 -18.27 -24.44 -13.75
N SER A 153 -18.05 -24.32 -15.04
CA SER A 153 -17.14 -23.32 -15.63
C SER A 153 -17.64 -22.96 -17.01
N THR A 154 -17.64 -21.68 -17.33
CA THR A 154 -18.01 -21.18 -18.64
C THR A 154 -17.32 -19.87 -18.96
N PHE A 155 -16.93 -19.69 -20.22
CA PHE A 155 -16.52 -18.39 -20.73
C PHE A 155 -17.74 -17.54 -21.10
N VAL A 156 -17.58 -16.24 -20.98
CA VAL A 156 -18.59 -15.25 -21.34
C VAL A 156 -17.97 -14.25 -22.31
N ASP A 157 -18.63 -14.05 -23.45
CA ASP A 157 -18.21 -13.05 -24.41
C ASP A 157 -18.49 -11.65 -23.84
N PRO A 158 -17.47 -10.82 -23.59
CA PRO A 158 -17.66 -9.46 -23.07
C PRO A 158 -18.17 -8.48 -24.14
N GLU A 159 -18.30 -8.91 -25.40
CA GLU A 159 -18.66 -8.07 -26.55
C GLU A 159 -17.72 -6.87 -26.76
N THR A 160 -16.53 -6.95 -26.19
CA THR A 160 -15.46 -5.95 -26.30
C THR A 160 -14.10 -6.64 -26.31
N PRO A 161 -13.07 -6.09 -26.96
CA PRO A 161 -11.74 -6.68 -26.95
C PRO A 161 -11.19 -6.80 -25.52
N ILE A 162 -10.57 -7.93 -25.22
CA ILE A 162 -9.83 -8.16 -23.97
C ILE A 162 -8.44 -7.55 -24.14
N SER A 163 -7.98 -6.78 -23.17
CA SER A 163 -6.66 -6.15 -23.22
C SER A 163 -5.54 -7.17 -23.04
N ASP A 164 -4.35 -6.90 -23.60
CA ASP A 164 -3.16 -7.76 -23.45
C ASP A 164 -2.78 -7.98 -21.98
N GLU A 165 -3.09 -7.01 -21.10
CA GLU A 165 -2.86 -7.10 -19.66
C GLU A 165 -3.76 -8.16 -19.04
N ILE A 166 -5.05 -8.12 -19.32
CA ILE A 166 -6.03 -9.10 -18.83
C ILE A 166 -5.75 -10.48 -19.42
N THR A 167 -5.43 -10.58 -20.72
CA THR A 167 -5.03 -11.84 -21.33
C THR A 167 -3.80 -12.45 -20.66
N ARG A 168 -2.80 -11.64 -20.28
CA ARG A 168 -1.62 -12.14 -19.54
C ARG A 168 -1.96 -12.61 -18.14
N LEU A 169 -2.93 -11.98 -17.48
CA LEU A 169 -3.35 -12.32 -16.12
C LEU A 169 -4.21 -13.59 -16.09
N THR A 170 -5.20 -13.68 -16.98
CA THR A 170 -6.24 -14.72 -16.95
C THR A 170 -6.00 -15.85 -17.97
N SER A 171 -5.13 -15.62 -18.95
CA SER A 171 -4.92 -16.49 -20.14
C SER A 171 -6.14 -16.60 -21.05
N ILE A 172 -7.14 -15.73 -20.92
CA ILE A 172 -8.35 -15.66 -21.75
C ILE A 172 -8.10 -14.67 -22.91
N THR A 173 -8.52 -15.04 -24.12
CA THR A 173 -8.32 -14.24 -25.35
C THR A 173 -9.64 -13.98 -26.05
#